data_71c8a78395d8250b6b7a834cd9802508
#
_entry.id   71c8a78395d8250b6b7a834cd9802508
#
_cell.length_a   1.000
_cell.length_b   1.000
_cell.length_c   1.000
_cell.angle_alpha   90.00
_cell.angle_beta   90.00
_cell.angle_gamma   90.00
#
_symmetry.space_group_name_H-M   'P 1'
#
loop_
_entity.id
_entity.type
_entity.pdbx_description
1 polymer ?
#
loop_
_entity_poly.entity_id
_entity_poly.type
_entity_poly.pdbx_seq_one_letter_code
_entity_poly.pdbx_strand_id
1 'polypeptide(L)'
;SVSLHAPNGEIRSTIMPIARRYGYEELLEACLRYEKKTGRRISFEYALIDGVNDRVCDADELGRRLRGTLCHVNLIPLNSTARKIYKRSEKKSIDLFTKTLEKYKITVTVRRRLGNDISASCGQLRAEDAGRL
;
A
#
# COMPACT_ATOMS: atom_id res chain seq x y z
N SER A 1 3.37 10.69 -5.49
CA SER A 1 3.00 9.56 -4.64
C SER A 1 3.05 8.27 -5.44
N VAL A 2 3.24 7.18 -4.73
CA VAL A 2 3.43 5.88 -5.34
C VAL A 2 2.41 4.90 -4.78
N SER A 3 1.69 4.22 -5.65
CA SER A 3 0.73 3.19 -5.24
C SER A 3 1.48 1.89 -5.01
N LEU A 4 1.70 1.55 -3.75
CA LEU A 4 2.51 0.41 -3.40
C LEU A 4 1.69 -0.84 -3.12
N HIS A 5 0.79 -0.75 -2.19
CA HIS A 5 -0.22 -1.76 -1.87
C HIS A 5 0.29 -3.13 -1.43
N ALA A 6 1.56 -3.27 -1.17
CA ALA A 6 2.11 -4.56 -0.74
C ALA A 6 3.48 -4.38 -0.12
N PRO A 7 3.89 -5.31 0.75
CA PRO A 7 5.23 -5.25 1.34
C PRO A 7 6.29 -5.89 0.48
N ASN A 8 5.90 -6.60 -0.57
CA ASN A 8 6.84 -7.27 -1.45
C ASN A 8 6.22 -7.46 -2.82
N GLY A 9 7.04 -7.93 -3.76
CA GLY A 9 6.59 -8.06 -5.14
C GLY A 9 5.60 -9.18 -5.35
N GLU A 10 5.69 -10.23 -4.57
CA GLU A 10 4.79 -11.36 -4.71
C GLU A 10 3.35 -10.94 -4.43
N ILE A 11 3.13 -10.29 -3.32
CA ILE A 11 1.79 -9.84 -2.96
C ILE A 11 1.32 -8.75 -3.91
N ARG A 12 2.23 -7.84 -4.29
CA ARG A 12 1.86 -6.77 -5.19
C ARG A 12 1.39 -7.30 -6.54
N SER A 13 2.04 -8.34 -7.03
CA SER A 13 1.67 -8.93 -8.31
C SER A 13 0.27 -9.52 -8.31
N THR A 14 -0.19 -10.01 -7.16
CA THR A 14 -1.53 -10.57 -7.10
C THR A 14 -2.59 -9.49 -7.11
N ILE A 15 -2.25 -8.29 -6.66
CA ILE A 15 -3.20 -7.18 -6.59
C ILE A 15 -3.14 -6.34 -7.86
N MET A 16 -1.94 -6.11 -8.36
CA MET A 16 -1.71 -5.23 -9.50
C MET A 16 -0.94 -5.97 -10.57
N PRO A 17 -1.61 -6.47 -11.59
CA PRO A 17 -0.91 -7.23 -12.64
C PRO A 17 0.23 -6.45 -13.31
N ILE A 18 0.11 -5.13 -13.37
CA ILE A 18 1.17 -4.34 -13.99
C ILE A 18 2.49 -4.47 -13.23
N ALA A 19 2.42 -4.86 -11.96
CA ALA A 19 3.63 -5.04 -11.15
C ALA A 19 4.51 -6.17 -11.69
N ARG A 20 3.96 -7.02 -12.54
CA ARG A 20 4.75 -8.08 -13.15
C ARG A 20 5.76 -7.53 -14.13
N ARG A 21 5.48 -6.35 -14.69
CA ARG A 21 6.40 -5.73 -15.63
C ARG A 21 7.48 -4.95 -14.92
N TYR A 22 7.16 -4.41 -13.74
CA TYR A 22 8.10 -3.56 -13.02
C TYR A 22 8.32 -4.18 -11.66
N GLY A 23 9.53 -4.59 -11.38
CA GLY A 23 9.84 -5.25 -10.12
C GLY A 23 9.65 -4.36 -8.92
N TYR A 24 9.21 -4.97 -7.84
CA TYR A 24 9.00 -4.25 -6.59
C TYR A 24 10.31 -3.65 -6.09
N GLU A 25 11.39 -4.43 -6.16
CA GLU A 25 12.68 -3.96 -5.69
C GLU A 25 13.18 -2.79 -6.53
N GLU A 26 12.96 -2.86 -7.83
CA GLU A 26 13.34 -1.77 -8.71
C GLU A 26 12.57 -0.50 -8.41
N LEU A 27 11.29 -0.65 -8.10
CA LEU A 27 10.46 0.48 -7.75
C LEU A 27 10.96 1.15 -6.47
N LEU A 28 11.24 0.34 -5.45
CA LEU A 28 11.73 0.89 -4.20
C LEU A 28 13.09 1.56 -4.38
N GLU A 29 13.96 0.94 -5.15
CA GLU A 29 15.27 1.53 -5.42
C GLU A 29 15.14 2.89 -6.08
N ALA A 30 14.23 2.99 -7.04
CA ALA A 30 14.02 4.26 -7.73
C ALA A 30 13.51 5.32 -6.75
N CYS A 31 12.61 4.91 -5.85
CA CYS A 31 12.08 5.82 -4.86
C CYS A 31 13.17 6.29 -3.89
N LEU A 32 14.03 5.38 -3.46
CA LEU A 32 15.10 5.74 -2.56
C LEU A 32 16.09 6.67 -3.21
N ARG A 33 16.41 6.44 -4.47
CA ARG A 33 17.29 7.33 -5.20
C ARG A 33 16.68 8.72 -5.35
N TYR A 34 15.38 8.76 -5.61
CA TYR A 34 14.69 10.04 -5.74
C TYR A 34 14.74 10.82 -4.44
N GLU A 35 14.47 10.14 -3.33
CA GLU A 35 14.46 10.78 -2.03
C GLU A 35 15.86 11.30 -1.68
N LYS A 36 16.88 10.51 -1.93
CA LYS A 36 18.24 10.94 -1.66
C LYS A 36 18.65 12.12 -2.52
N LYS A 37 18.25 12.08 -3.77
CA LYS A 37 18.67 13.11 -4.72
C LYS A 37 17.96 14.43 -4.48
N THR A 38 16.68 14.38 -4.13
CA THR A 38 15.90 15.60 -4.03
C THR A 38 15.64 16.04 -2.59
N GLY A 39 15.82 15.16 -1.63
CA GLY A 39 15.47 15.43 -0.25
C GLY A 39 13.98 15.54 -0.02
N ARG A 40 13.17 15.11 -0.98
CA ARG A 40 11.74 15.21 -0.86
C ARG A 40 11.13 13.93 -0.33
N ARG A 41 10.13 14.11 0.53
CA ARG A 41 9.42 12.97 1.09
C ARG A 41 8.62 12.26 0.02
N ILE A 42 8.58 10.94 0.10
CA ILE A 42 7.78 10.13 -0.82
C ILE A 42 6.54 9.65 -0.08
N SER A 43 5.39 9.79 -0.71
CA SER A 43 4.14 9.25 -0.16
C SER A 43 3.84 7.93 -0.84
N PHE A 44 3.64 6.89 -0.02
CA PHE A 44 3.23 5.59 -0.53
C PHE A 44 1.77 5.38 -0.17
N GLU A 45 0.98 5.02 -1.15
CA GLU A 45 -0.42 4.68 -0.91
C GLU A 45 -0.55 3.18 -0.80
N TYR A 46 -1.31 2.75 0.19
CA TYR A 46 -1.39 1.33 0.51
C TYR A 46 -2.85 1.00 0.85
N ALA A 47 -3.53 0.34 -0.07
CA ALA A 47 -4.91 -0.08 0.15
C ALA A 47 -4.89 -1.34 0.99
N LEU A 48 -5.53 -1.30 2.14
CA LEU A 48 -5.57 -2.44 3.05
C LEU A 48 -6.69 -3.39 2.65
N ILE A 49 -6.34 -4.64 2.42
CA ILE A 49 -7.28 -5.67 1.98
C ILE A 49 -7.20 -6.82 2.95
N ASP A 50 -8.35 -7.19 3.51
CA ASP A 50 -8.42 -8.23 4.51
C ASP A 50 -7.79 -9.54 4.01
N GLY A 51 -6.87 -10.06 4.80
CA GLY A 51 -6.25 -11.34 4.51
C GLY A 51 -5.25 -11.36 3.37
N VAL A 52 -5.08 -10.25 2.67
CA VAL A 52 -4.20 -10.20 1.52
C VAL A 52 -2.90 -9.47 1.85
N ASN A 53 -3.00 -8.27 2.38
CA ASN A 53 -1.81 -7.46 2.63
C ASN A 53 -1.88 -6.72 3.96
N ASP A 54 -2.80 -7.09 4.85
CA ASP A 54 -3.02 -6.34 6.08
C ASP A 54 -2.52 -7.06 7.33
N ARG A 55 -1.71 -8.08 7.18
CA ARG A 55 -1.20 -8.83 8.33
C ARG A 55 -0.05 -8.07 9.00
N VAL A 56 0.16 -8.40 10.28
CA VAL A 56 1.26 -7.77 11.01
C VAL A 56 2.60 -8.05 10.34
N CYS A 57 2.78 -9.26 9.83
CA CYS A 57 4.02 -9.59 9.14
C CYS A 57 4.21 -8.75 7.88
N ASP A 58 3.12 -8.38 7.23
CA ASP A 58 3.20 -7.51 6.07
C ASP A 58 3.66 -6.11 6.47
N ALA A 59 3.12 -5.62 7.59
CA ALA A 59 3.53 -4.32 8.09
C ALA A 59 5.00 -4.34 8.52
N ASP A 60 5.40 -5.42 9.15
CA ASP A 60 6.77 -5.55 9.61
C ASP A 60 7.75 -5.57 8.44
N GLU A 61 7.42 -6.32 7.42
CA GLU A 61 8.27 -6.36 6.23
C GLU A 61 8.35 -4.99 5.56
N LEU A 62 7.21 -4.34 5.42
CA LEU A 62 7.18 -3.01 4.82
C LEU A 62 8.00 -2.03 5.65
N GLY A 63 7.85 -2.09 6.97
CA GLY A 63 8.60 -1.21 7.85
C GLY A 63 10.10 -1.39 7.72
N ARG A 64 10.54 -2.64 7.63
CA ARG A 64 11.96 -2.91 7.47
C ARG A 64 12.49 -2.37 6.15
N ARG A 65 11.68 -2.44 5.11
CA ARG A 65 12.11 -1.95 3.80
C ARG A 65 12.15 -0.42 3.73
N LEU A 66 11.24 0.25 4.42
CA LEU A 66 11.15 1.69 4.35
C LEU A 66 11.88 2.41 5.47
N ARG A 67 12.40 1.66 6.43
CA ARG A 67 13.09 2.25 7.56
C ARG A 67 14.26 3.11 7.09
N GLY A 68 14.38 4.29 7.65
CA GLY A 68 15.46 5.20 7.30
C GLY A 68 15.18 6.06 6.07
N THR A 69 14.05 5.84 5.42
CA THR A 69 13.67 6.62 4.25
C THR A 69 12.73 7.73 4.68
N LEU A 70 12.88 8.89 4.08
CA LEU A 70 11.96 10.00 4.34
C LEU A 70 10.67 9.70 3.56
N CYS A 71 9.71 9.11 4.23
CA CYS A 71 8.49 8.70 3.54
C CYS A 71 7.27 8.79 4.45
N HIS A 72 6.12 8.68 3.84
CA HIS A 72 4.84 8.73 4.49
C HIS A 72 3.98 7.63 3.88
N VAL A 73 3.37 6.81 4.70
CA VAL A 73 2.49 5.75 4.21
C VAL A 73 1.06 6.14 4.51
N ASN A 74 0.25 6.19 3.45
CA ASN A 74 -1.15 6.54 3.56
C ASN A 74 -1.96 5.25 3.40
N LEU A 75 -2.54 4.78 4.51
CA LEU A 75 -3.32 3.56 4.51
C LEU A 75 -4.75 3.87 4.09
N ILE A 76 -5.25 3.13 3.13
CA ILE A 76 -6.58 3.36 2.58
C ILE A 76 -7.43 2.11 2.78
N PRO A 77 -8.30 2.10 3.80
CA PRO A 77 -9.18 0.95 3.98
C PRO A 77 -10.15 0.84 2.81
N LEU A 78 -10.37 -0.38 2.36
CA LEU A 78 -11.27 -0.60 1.25
C LEU A 78 -12.70 -0.24 1.60
N ASN A 79 -13.45 0.19 0.61
CA ASN A 79 -14.88 0.32 0.73
C ASN A 79 -15.45 -1.05 0.40
N SER A 80 -16.14 -1.64 1.36
CA SER A 80 -16.61 -3.00 1.23
C SER A 80 -17.56 -3.22 0.07
N THR A 81 -18.14 -2.16 -0.46
CA THR A 81 -19.08 -2.31 -1.56
C THR A 81 -18.40 -2.27 -2.93
N ALA A 82 -17.14 -1.91 -2.97
CA ALA A 82 -16.46 -1.71 -4.25
C ALA A 82 -16.24 -3.02 -5.01
N ARG A 83 -15.75 -4.03 -4.34
CA ARG A 83 -15.47 -5.32 -4.98
C ARG A 83 -15.78 -6.44 -4.01
N LYS A 84 -16.45 -7.46 -4.51
CA LYS A 84 -16.85 -8.56 -3.64
C LYS A 84 -15.70 -9.49 -3.29
N ILE A 85 -14.70 -9.57 -4.14
CA ILE A 85 -13.59 -10.48 -3.88
C ILE A 85 -12.60 -9.94 -2.84
N TYR A 86 -12.61 -8.63 -2.64
CA TYR A 86 -11.75 -8.03 -1.63
C TYR A 86 -12.61 -7.49 -0.49
N LYS A 87 -12.16 -7.72 0.72
CA LYS A 87 -12.86 -7.24 1.90
C LYS A 87 -12.08 -6.15 2.58
N ARG A 88 -12.82 -5.27 3.23
CA ARG A 88 -12.22 -4.22 4.03
C ARG A 88 -11.55 -4.84 5.25
N SER A 89 -10.37 -4.37 5.59
CA SER A 89 -9.68 -4.80 6.81
C SER A 89 -10.46 -4.37 8.04
N GLU A 90 -10.41 -5.21 9.07
CA GLU A 90 -11.05 -4.88 10.33
C GLU A 90 -10.27 -3.77 11.02
N LYS A 91 -10.97 -3.00 11.84
CA LYS A 91 -10.33 -1.90 12.54
C LYS A 91 -9.13 -2.36 13.34
N LYS A 92 -9.24 -3.51 13.97
CA LYS A 92 -8.14 -4.06 14.75
C LYS A 92 -6.91 -4.29 13.90
N SER A 93 -7.10 -4.81 12.70
CA SER A 93 -5.99 -5.06 11.77
C SER A 93 -5.37 -3.74 11.33
N ILE A 94 -6.20 -2.76 11.05
CA ILE A 94 -5.71 -1.45 10.64
C ILE A 94 -4.86 -0.83 11.75
N ASP A 95 -5.33 -0.92 12.99
CA ASP A 95 -4.61 -0.35 14.13
C ASP A 95 -3.27 -1.04 14.34
N LEU A 96 -3.25 -2.37 14.23
CA LEU A 96 -2.02 -3.12 14.41
C LEU A 96 -1.03 -2.83 13.29
N PHE A 97 -1.52 -2.72 12.08
CA PHE A 97 -0.67 -2.39 10.94
C PHE A 97 -0.03 -1.02 11.14
N THR A 98 -0.84 -0.05 11.55
CA THR A 98 -0.37 1.31 11.80
C THR A 98 0.70 1.32 12.89
N LYS A 99 0.43 0.67 14.00
CA LYS A 99 1.38 0.66 15.10
C LYS A 99 2.67 -0.01 14.74
N THR A 100 2.59 -1.07 13.94
CA THR A 100 3.79 -1.78 13.51
C THR A 100 4.67 -0.89 12.66
N LEU A 101 4.08 -0.16 11.74
CA LEU A 101 4.85 0.77 10.91
C LEU A 101 5.45 1.90 11.75
N GLU A 102 4.70 2.37 12.73
CA GLU A 102 5.21 3.46 13.57
C GLU A 102 6.41 3.03 14.40
N LYS A 103 6.52 1.75 14.69
CA LYS A 103 7.70 1.24 15.40
C LYS A 103 8.98 1.45 14.58
N TYR A 104 8.86 1.53 13.28
CA TYR A 104 9.99 1.79 12.41
C TYR A 104 10.16 3.27 12.12
N LYS A 105 9.44 4.11 12.86
CA LYS A 105 9.52 5.57 12.74
C LYS A 105 9.04 6.05 11.37
N ILE A 106 8.04 5.38 10.85
CA ILE A 106 7.44 5.76 9.58
C ILE A 106 6.18 6.55 9.89
N THR A 107 6.00 7.67 9.21
CA THR A 107 4.80 8.47 9.36
C THR A 107 3.65 7.78 8.64
N VAL A 108 2.56 7.56 9.36
CA VAL A 108 1.41 6.84 8.81
C VAL A 108 0.14 7.64 9.02
N THR A 109 -0.67 7.71 7.99
CA THR A 109 -2.03 8.25 8.13
C THR A 109 -3.00 7.21 7.62
N VAL A 110 -4.19 7.21 8.18
CA VAL A 110 -5.26 6.32 7.75
C VAL A 110 -6.37 7.18 7.17
N ARG A 111 -6.64 6.98 5.89
CA ARG A 111 -7.68 7.76 5.24
C ARG A 111 -9.04 7.27 5.68
N ARG A 112 -9.92 8.26 6.16
CA ARG A 112 -11.09 7.81 6.66
C ARG A 112 -12.09 7.84 5.68
N ARG A 113 -12.63 7.83 5.02
CA ARG A 113 -13.57 7.84 4.31
C ARG A 113 -13.75 7.94 3.20
N LEU A 114 -14.30 7.83 2.66
CA LEU A 114 -14.71 8.07 1.86
C LEU A 114 -15.01 7.39 0.81
N GLY A 115 -16.05 6.96 0.68
CA GLY A 115 -16.59 6.02 -0.18
C GLY A 115 -16.14 6.16 -1.63
N ASN A 116 -16.28 7.33 -2.16
CA ASN A 116 -15.97 7.53 -3.58
C ASN A 116 -14.49 7.34 -3.89
N ASP A 117 -13.65 7.92 -3.07
CA ASP A 117 -12.22 7.81 -3.30
C ASP A 117 -11.76 6.37 -3.20
N ILE A 118 -12.26 5.67 -2.20
CA ILE A 118 -11.86 4.29 -1.98
C ILE A 118 -12.39 3.41 -3.10
N SER A 119 -13.61 3.66 -3.53
CA SER A 119 -14.17 2.91 -4.63
C SER A 119 -13.37 3.12 -5.90
N ALA A 120 -12.96 4.36 -6.14
CA ALA A 120 -12.16 4.65 -7.33
C ALA A 120 -10.83 3.93 -7.28
N SER A 121 -10.15 3.94 -6.13
CA SER A 121 -8.89 3.23 -6.00
C SER A 121 -9.08 1.74 -6.22
N CYS A 122 -10.10 1.18 -5.61
CA CYS A 122 -10.37 -0.23 -5.78
C CYS A 122 -10.75 -0.54 -7.22
N GLY A 123 -11.50 0.35 -7.82
CA GLY A 123 -11.86 0.20 -9.22
C GLY A 123 -10.66 0.23 -10.13
N GLN A 124 -9.70 1.10 -9.81
CA GLN A 124 -8.47 1.15 -10.56
C GLN A 124 -7.71 -0.15 -10.47
N LEU A 125 -7.58 -0.69 -9.29
CA LEU A 125 -6.90 -1.97 -9.12
C LEU A 125 -7.59 -3.05 -9.95
N ARG A 126 -8.90 -3.07 -9.91
CA ARG A 126 -9.64 -4.08 -10.66
C ARG A 126 -9.61 -3.82 -12.15
N ALA A 127 -9.64 -2.55 -12.52
CA ALA A 127 -9.57 -2.23 -13.94
C ALA A 127 -8.26 -2.72 -14.53
N GLU A 128 -7.18 -2.51 -13.80
CA GLU A 128 -5.89 -2.99 -14.24
C GLU A 128 -5.87 -4.52 -14.26
N ASP A 129 -6.49 -5.09 -13.24
CA ASP A 129 -6.59 -6.53 -13.15
C ASP A 129 -7.37 -7.09 -14.33
N ALA A 130 -8.45 -6.47 -14.66
CA ALA A 130 -9.30 -6.90 -15.73
C ALA A 130 -8.77 -6.47 -17.09
N GLY A 131 -7.70 -5.76 -17.04
CA GLY A 131 -7.17 -5.23 -18.27
C GLY A 131 -7.90 -4.00 -18.63
N ARG A 132 -8.64 -3.44 -17.67
CA ARG A 132 -9.31 -2.43 -17.74
C ARG A 132 -9.72 -2.20 -18.79
N LEU A 133 -9.76 -2.70 -18.63
CA LEU A 133 -10.19 -2.90 -19.37
C LEU A 133 -10.59 -2.42 -19.88
#